data_7f974f43ec0ec89d9c3548894099a74d
#
_entry.id   7f974f43ec0ec89d9c3548894099a74d
#
_cell.length_a   1.000
_cell.length_b   1.000
_cell.length_c   1.000
_cell.angle_alpha   90.00
_cell.angle_beta   90.00
_cell.angle_gamma   90.00
#
_symmetry.space_group_name_H-M   'P 1'
#
loop_
_entity.id
_entity.type
_entity.pdbx_description
1 polymer ?
#
loop_
_entity_poly.entity_id
_entity_poly.type
_entity_poly.pdbx_seq_one_letter_code
_entity_poly.pdbx_strand_id
1 'polypeptide(L)'
;MDTEPRSNFLRTQIQSDLDAGVVDRVVTRFPPEPNGFLHIGHAKSITVNFGLAQQYGGVCNLRFDDTNPEKESQVFIDAIQADVKWLGYEWHGEVRYASSYFQQFYEWALHLIDEGKAYVCDLSADEARDYRGTLTSPGKNSPYRDRSIDENHALFAAMKAGEFEDGSRVLRAKIDMASPAVSYTHLRAHETEAY
;
A
#
# COMPACT_ATOMS: atom_id res chain seq x y z
N MET A 1 -2.53 1.41 -40.99
CA MET A 1 -1.17 1.31 -40.44
C MET A 1 -1.34 0.93 -38.96
N ASP A 2 -1.30 -0.37 -38.67
CA ASP A 2 -1.30 -0.85 -37.30
C ASP A 2 0.08 -0.56 -36.72
N THR A 3 0.19 0.56 -35.99
CA THR A 3 1.36 0.80 -35.18
C THR A 3 1.23 -0.08 -33.94
N GLU A 4 1.95 -1.18 -33.90
CA GLU A 4 2.11 -1.96 -32.65
C GLU A 4 2.43 -0.98 -31.51
N PRO A 5 1.70 -1.06 -30.40
CA PRO A 5 1.96 -0.16 -29.28
C PRO A 5 3.40 -0.38 -28.80
N ARG A 6 4.18 0.72 -28.74
CA ARG A 6 5.57 0.67 -28.28
C ARG A 6 5.64 -0.09 -26.96
N SER A 7 6.42 -1.16 -26.92
CA SER A 7 6.65 -1.95 -25.72
C SER A 7 7.33 -1.07 -24.65
N ASN A 8 7.03 -1.33 -23.39
CA ASN A 8 7.71 -0.80 -22.22
C ASN A 8 7.99 -1.93 -21.24
N PHE A 9 8.77 -1.67 -20.20
CA PHE A 9 9.18 -2.72 -19.26
C PHE A 9 7.99 -3.43 -18.58
N LEU A 10 6.88 -2.72 -18.31
CA LEU A 10 5.66 -3.34 -17.72
C LEU A 10 5.05 -4.36 -18.70
N ARG A 11 4.86 -3.97 -19.95
CA ARG A 11 4.32 -4.86 -20.98
C ARG A 11 5.23 -6.06 -21.23
N THR A 12 6.54 -5.82 -21.29
CA THR A 12 7.52 -6.90 -21.47
C THR A 12 7.45 -7.89 -20.31
N GLN A 13 7.38 -7.41 -19.07
CA GLN A 13 7.26 -8.28 -17.90
C GLN A 13 5.94 -9.05 -17.88
N ILE A 14 4.80 -8.36 -18.10
CA ILE A 14 3.49 -9.00 -18.13
C ILE A 14 3.44 -10.10 -19.20
N GLN A 15 3.93 -9.81 -20.40
CA GLN A 15 3.96 -10.81 -21.48
C GLN A 15 4.81 -12.01 -21.11
N SER A 16 6.01 -11.77 -20.56
CA SER A 16 6.91 -12.83 -20.11
C SER A 16 6.27 -13.73 -19.04
N ASP A 17 5.57 -13.13 -18.07
CA ASP A 17 4.93 -13.87 -16.97
C ASP A 17 3.73 -14.72 -17.47
N LEU A 18 2.96 -14.18 -18.43
CA LEU A 18 1.88 -14.89 -19.09
C LEU A 18 2.40 -16.07 -19.96
N ASP A 19 3.43 -15.81 -20.78
CA ASP A 19 4.02 -16.82 -21.65
C ASP A 19 4.68 -17.95 -20.87
N ALA A 20 5.27 -17.63 -19.73
CA ALA A 20 5.87 -18.61 -18.81
C ALA A 20 4.86 -19.33 -17.89
N GLY A 21 3.58 -18.95 -17.94
CA GLY A 21 2.54 -19.51 -17.07
C GLY A 21 2.72 -19.17 -15.58
N VAL A 22 3.47 -18.12 -15.26
CA VAL A 22 3.63 -17.63 -13.88
C VAL A 22 2.30 -17.08 -13.35
N VAL A 23 1.52 -16.45 -14.24
CA VAL A 23 0.16 -15.98 -13.99
C VAL A 23 -0.74 -16.38 -15.16
N ASP A 24 -2.01 -16.57 -14.88
CA ASP A 24 -3.03 -16.91 -15.88
C ASP A 24 -3.83 -15.70 -16.33
N ARG A 25 -3.77 -14.60 -15.59
CA ARG A 25 -4.55 -13.40 -15.83
C ARG A 25 -3.88 -12.14 -15.28
N VAL A 26 -4.06 -11.02 -15.99
CA VAL A 26 -3.65 -9.69 -15.50
C VAL A 26 -4.72 -9.12 -14.58
N VAL A 27 -4.33 -8.79 -13.37
CA VAL A 27 -5.17 -8.07 -12.40
C VAL A 27 -4.44 -6.81 -11.96
N THR A 28 -5.04 -5.65 -12.21
CA THR A 28 -4.51 -4.37 -11.79
C THR A 28 -5.42 -3.70 -10.77
N ARG A 29 -4.97 -2.61 -10.18
CA ARG A 29 -5.72 -1.85 -9.19
C ARG A 29 -5.44 -0.36 -9.33
N PHE A 30 -6.49 0.45 -9.29
CA PHE A 30 -6.40 1.88 -9.05
C PHE A 30 -6.83 2.18 -7.61
N PRO A 31 -5.91 2.58 -6.71
CA PRO A 31 -6.16 2.80 -5.30
C PRO A 31 -6.10 4.29 -4.93
N PRO A 32 -7.09 5.12 -5.31
CA PRO A 32 -7.09 6.53 -4.95
C PRO A 32 -7.42 6.74 -3.47
N GLU A 33 -6.81 7.74 -2.84
CA GLU A 33 -7.22 8.29 -1.56
C GLU A 33 -8.32 9.35 -1.82
N PRO A 34 -9.51 9.25 -1.18
CA PRO A 34 -10.62 10.16 -1.48
C PRO A 34 -10.54 11.48 -0.68
N ASN A 35 -9.40 12.15 -0.72
CA ASN A 35 -9.08 13.38 -0.02
C ASN A 35 -9.01 14.62 -0.91
N GLY A 36 -9.36 14.50 -2.21
CA GLY A 36 -9.34 15.57 -3.19
C GLY A 36 -9.80 15.13 -4.57
N PHE A 37 -9.96 16.12 -5.47
CA PHE A 37 -10.25 15.87 -6.87
C PHE A 37 -9.02 15.34 -7.62
N LEU A 38 -9.28 14.53 -8.66
CA LEU A 38 -8.21 13.99 -9.49
C LEU A 38 -7.53 15.11 -10.33
N HIS A 39 -6.27 14.88 -10.66
CA HIS A 39 -5.49 15.71 -11.58
C HIS A 39 -4.85 14.86 -12.66
N ILE A 40 -4.14 15.47 -13.60
CA ILE A 40 -3.57 14.79 -14.77
C ILE A 40 -2.63 13.63 -14.41
N GLY A 41 -1.97 13.68 -13.26
CA GLY A 41 -1.15 12.57 -12.75
C GLY A 41 -1.98 11.33 -12.45
N HIS A 42 -3.17 11.51 -11.89
CA HIS A 42 -4.12 10.41 -11.66
C HIS A 42 -4.66 9.85 -12.98
N ALA A 43 -4.99 10.72 -13.96
CA ALA A 43 -5.42 10.26 -15.28
C ALA A 43 -4.36 9.36 -15.95
N LYS A 44 -3.07 9.68 -15.81
CA LYS A 44 -1.97 8.82 -16.27
C LYS A 44 -1.99 7.46 -15.55
N SER A 45 -2.14 7.45 -14.23
CA SER A 45 -2.20 6.21 -13.44
C SER A 45 -3.41 5.36 -13.81
N ILE A 46 -4.59 5.97 -13.99
CA ILE A 46 -5.81 5.31 -14.45
C ILE A 46 -5.56 4.65 -15.80
N THR A 47 -5.05 5.43 -16.78
CA THR A 47 -4.77 4.92 -18.13
C THR A 47 -3.78 3.76 -18.13
N VAL A 48 -2.76 3.78 -17.28
CA VAL A 48 -1.82 2.67 -17.18
C VAL A 48 -2.49 1.44 -16.58
N ASN A 49 -3.19 1.55 -15.45
CA ASN A 49 -3.76 0.40 -14.76
C ASN A 49 -4.92 -0.23 -15.55
N PHE A 50 -5.88 0.59 -15.96
CA PHE A 50 -7.04 0.09 -16.72
C PHE A 50 -6.64 -0.32 -18.14
N GLY A 51 -5.77 0.45 -18.80
CA GLY A 51 -5.31 0.15 -20.16
C GLY A 51 -4.51 -1.16 -20.24
N LEU A 52 -3.65 -1.45 -19.26
CA LEU A 52 -2.97 -2.76 -19.20
C LEU A 52 -3.97 -3.90 -18.98
N ALA A 53 -4.92 -3.74 -18.06
CA ALA A 53 -5.96 -4.76 -17.87
C ALA A 53 -6.73 -5.02 -19.16
N GLN A 54 -7.21 -3.99 -19.83
CA GLN A 54 -7.92 -4.12 -21.12
C GLN A 54 -7.06 -4.77 -22.21
N GLN A 55 -5.81 -4.34 -22.35
CA GLN A 55 -4.89 -4.86 -23.37
C GLN A 55 -4.66 -6.38 -23.28
N TYR A 56 -4.61 -6.90 -22.05
CA TYR A 56 -4.34 -8.32 -21.78
C TYR A 56 -5.60 -9.11 -21.41
N GLY A 57 -6.80 -8.59 -21.64
CA GLY A 57 -8.05 -9.27 -21.31
C GLY A 57 -8.24 -9.54 -19.82
N GLY A 58 -7.55 -8.77 -18.99
CA GLY A 58 -7.59 -8.85 -17.54
C GLY A 58 -8.65 -7.96 -16.90
N VAL A 59 -8.49 -7.67 -15.62
CA VAL A 59 -9.41 -6.83 -14.85
C VAL A 59 -8.67 -5.75 -14.05
N CYS A 60 -9.31 -4.60 -13.85
CA CYS A 60 -8.82 -3.55 -12.95
C CYS A 60 -9.83 -3.34 -11.82
N ASN A 61 -9.37 -3.42 -10.58
CA ASN A 61 -10.19 -3.13 -9.40
C ASN A 61 -10.07 -1.64 -9.02
N LEU A 62 -11.18 -1.04 -8.56
CA LEU A 62 -11.16 0.25 -7.89
C LEU A 62 -11.26 0.02 -6.38
N ARG A 63 -10.26 0.50 -5.62
CA ARG A 63 -10.24 0.43 -4.17
C ARG A 63 -9.87 1.79 -3.60
N PHE A 64 -10.78 2.40 -2.88
CA PHE A 64 -10.46 3.60 -2.13
C PHE A 64 -9.54 3.27 -0.94
N ASP A 65 -8.51 4.09 -0.79
CA ASP A 65 -7.60 4.05 0.35
C ASP A 65 -8.10 5.04 1.41
N ASP A 66 -9.24 4.68 1.99
CA ASP A 66 -10.08 5.51 2.86
C ASP A 66 -9.82 5.21 4.34
N THR A 67 -8.55 5.35 4.76
CA THR A 67 -8.15 5.04 6.14
C THR A 67 -8.03 6.27 7.04
N ASN A 68 -8.20 7.48 6.49
CA ASN A 68 -8.17 8.74 7.25
C ASN A 68 -9.52 9.49 7.17
N PRO A 69 -10.45 9.26 8.11
CA PRO A 69 -11.80 9.83 8.06
C PRO A 69 -11.85 11.37 8.18
N GLU A 70 -10.78 12.01 8.67
CA GLU A 70 -10.74 13.47 8.81
C GLU A 70 -10.59 14.21 7.46
N LYS A 71 -9.98 13.56 6.48
CA LYS A 71 -9.65 14.18 5.18
C LYS A 71 -10.52 13.67 4.04
N GLU A 72 -11.30 12.63 4.26
CA GLU A 72 -12.03 11.91 3.24
C GLU A 72 -13.48 12.37 3.15
N SER A 73 -14.00 12.39 1.93
CA SER A 73 -15.36 12.86 1.68
C SER A 73 -16.04 12.06 0.57
N GLN A 74 -17.34 11.79 0.76
CA GLN A 74 -18.19 11.18 -0.25
C GLN A 74 -18.17 11.95 -1.57
N VAL A 75 -18.05 13.28 -1.52
CA VAL A 75 -17.96 14.13 -2.73
C VAL A 75 -16.76 13.73 -3.60
N PHE A 76 -15.60 13.43 -2.97
CA PHE A 76 -14.41 12.99 -3.72
C PHE A 76 -14.55 11.56 -4.23
N ILE A 77 -15.18 10.67 -3.46
CA ILE A 77 -15.48 9.30 -3.90
C ILE A 77 -16.34 9.32 -5.17
N ASP A 78 -17.40 10.12 -5.19
CA ASP A 78 -18.31 10.23 -6.32
C ASP A 78 -17.62 10.87 -7.54
N ALA A 79 -16.83 11.93 -7.32
CA ALA A 79 -16.07 12.59 -8.37
C ALA A 79 -15.03 11.66 -9.01
N ILE A 80 -14.27 10.92 -8.20
CA ILE A 80 -13.26 9.97 -8.69
C ILE A 80 -13.91 8.87 -9.54
N GLN A 81 -15.06 8.33 -9.11
CA GLN A 81 -15.78 7.34 -9.90
C GLN A 81 -16.28 7.92 -11.23
N ALA A 82 -16.80 9.16 -11.21
CA ALA A 82 -17.22 9.86 -12.41
C ALA A 82 -16.05 10.10 -13.38
N ASP A 83 -14.90 10.51 -12.86
CA ASP A 83 -13.68 10.78 -13.65
C ASP A 83 -13.12 9.50 -14.31
N VAL A 84 -13.12 8.36 -13.61
CA VAL A 84 -12.73 7.07 -14.20
C VAL A 84 -13.63 6.71 -15.37
N LYS A 85 -14.94 6.86 -15.20
CA LYS A 85 -15.92 6.61 -16.28
C LYS A 85 -15.79 7.62 -17.43
N TRP A 86 -15.57 8.89 -17.13
CA TRP A 86 -15.35 9.94 -18.12
C TRP A 86 -14.12 9.67 -18.99
N LEU A 87 -13.05 9.07 -18.38
CA LEU A 87 -11.86 8.62 -19.11
C LEU A 87 -12.10 7.36 -19.96
N GLY A 88 -13.32 6.79 -19.95
CA GLY A 88 -13.71 5.63 -20.74
C GLY A 88 -13.38 4.29 -20.12
N TYR A 89 -13.17 4.23 -18.79
CA TYR A 89 -12.85 3.00 -18.07
C TYR A 89 -13.97 2.56 -17.14
N GLU A 90 -14.05 1.24 -16.92
CA GLU A 90 -14.92 0.62 -15.94
C GLU A 90 -14.08 -0.34 -15.08
N TRP A 91 -14.36 -0.35 -13.78
CA TRP A 91 -13.71 -1.27 -12.85
C TRP A 91 -14.47 -2.61 -12.76
N HIS A 92 -13.74 -3.62 -12.30
CA HIS A 92 -14.29 -4.95 -12.13
C HIS A 92 -15.03 -5.10 -10.80
N GLY A 93 -16.27 -5.56 -10.85
CA GLY A 93 -17.08 -5.83 -9.66
C GLY A 93 -17.44 -4.57 -8.87
N GLU A 94 -17.53 -4.72 -7.57
CA GLU A 94 -17.87 -3.61 -6.66
C GLU A 94 -16.66 -2.76 -6.32
N VAL A 95 -16.92 -1.47 -6.02
CA VAL A 95 -15.91 -0.60 -5.41
C VAL A 95 -15.54 -1.13 -4.03
N ARG A 96 -14.25 -1.16 -3.74
CA ARG A 96 -13.73 -1.62 -2.45
C ARG A 96 -13.23 -0.44 -1.63
N TYR A 97 -13.33 -0.57 -0.32
CA TYR A 97 -12.89 0.44 0.65
C TYR A 97 -11.91 -0.21 1.62
N ALA A 98 -10.73 0.40 1.80
CA ALA A 98 -9.73 -0.13 2.72
C ALA A 98 -10.26 -0.18 4.16
N SER A 99 -11.07 0.82 4.55
CA SER A 99 -11.72 0.89 5.87
C SER A 99 -12.60 -0.32 6.19
N SER A 100 -13.16 -0.99 5.18
CA SER A 100 -13.96 -2.19 5.37
C SER A 100 -13.15 -3.42 5.82
N TYR A 101 -11.82 -3.33 5.82
CA TYR A 101 -10.91 -4.44 6.10
C TYR A 101 -10.09 -4.25 7.39
N PHE A 102 -10.38 -3.28 8.25
CA PHE A 102 -9.58 -3.01 9.46
C PHE A 102 -9.45 -4.23 10.37
N GLN A 103 -10.51 -5.00 10.56
CA GLN A 103 -10.44 -6.22 11.35
C GLN A 103 -9.49 -7.24 10.71
N GLN A 104 -9.57 -7.42 9.40
CA GLN A 104 -8.68 -8.31 8.66
C GLN A 104 -7.22 -7.84 8.70
N PHE A 105 -6.98 -6.53 8.64
CA PHE A 105 -5.62 -5.97 8.78
C PHE A 105 -5.05 -6.26 10.17
N TYR A 106 -5.86 -6.15 11.21
CA TYR A 106 -5.45 -6.50 12.55
C TYR A 106 -5.08 -7.98 12.68
N GLU A 107 -5.87 -8.87 12.12
CA GLU A 107 -5.60 -10.32 12.10
C GLU A 107 -4.32 -10.65 11.32
N TRP A 108 -4.10 -10.02 10.18
CA TRP A 108 -2.86 -10.17 9.43
C TRP A 108 -1.64 -9.59 10.17
N ALA A 109 -1.81 -8.50 10.90
CA ALA A 109 -0.76 -7.95 11.74
C ALA A 109 -0.36 -8.93 12.85
N LEU A 110 -1.34 -9.56 13.53
CA LEU A 110 -1.08 -10.62 14.50
C LEU A 110 -0.34 -11.80 13.86
N HIS A 111 -0.78 -12.26 12.70
CA HIS A 111 -0.09 -13.32 11.95
C HIS A 111 1.37 -12.97 11.62
N LEU A 112 1.64 -11.72 11.23
CA LEU A 112 3.03 -11.28 10.99
C LEU A 112 3.86 -11.22 12.27
N ILE A 113 3.26 -10.94 13.43
CA ILE A 113 3.92 -11.03 14.73
C ILE A 113 4.25 -12.50 15.05
N ASP A 114 3.30 -13.44 14.87
CA ASP A 114 3.46 -14.87 15.08
C ASP A 114 4.61 -15.45 14.23
N GLU A 115 4.70 -15.02 12.98
CA GLU A 115 5.78 -15.38 12.06
C GLU A 115 7.12 -14.68 12.37
N GLY A 116 7.18 -13.84 13.41
CA GLY A 116 8.35 -13.04 13.72
C GLY A 116 8.73 -12.01 12.65
N LYS A 117 7.79 -11.63 11.79
CA LYS A 117 7.97 -10.70 10.66
C LYS A 117 7.55 -9.27 10.98
N ALA A 118 6.94 -9.03 12.13
CA ALA A 118 6.57 -7.71 12.63
C ALA A 118 6.93 -7.56 14.10
N TYR A 119 7.10 -6.32 14.55
CA TYR A 119 7.40 -5.99 15.94
C TYR A 119 6.86 -4.61 16.30
N VAL A 120 6.52 -4.41 17.57
CA VAL A 120 6.15 -3.10 18.12
C VAL A 120 7.41 -2.30 18.39
N CYS A 121 7.46 -1.08 17.92
CA CYS A 121 8.59 -0.17 17.99
C CYS A 121 8.19 1.09 18.75
N ASP A 122 9.01 1.47 19.76
CA ASP A 122 8.78 2.65 20.60
C ASP A 122 9.66 3.84 20.21
N LEU A 123 10.32 3.79 19.04
CA LEU A 123 11.04 4.95 18.52
C LEU A 123 10.05 6.06 18.17
N SER A 124 10.37 7.27 18.60
CA SER A 124 9.70 8.48 18.13
C SER A 124 9.84 8.67 16.61
N ALA A 125 9.03 9.53 16.04
CA ALA A 125 9.11 9.82 14.60
C ALA A 125 10.48 10.34 14.16
N ASP A 126 11.15 11.15 15.01
CA ASP A 126 12.48 11.68 14.72
C ASP A 126 13.57 10.61 14.83
N GLU A 127 13.57 9.83 15.88
CA GLU A 127 14.47 8.67 16.02
C GLU A 127 14.28 7.67 14.88
N ALA A 128 13.02 7.38 14.52
CA ALA A 128 12.72 6.48 13.41
C ALA A 128 13.25 7.02 12.07
N ARG A 129 13.27 8.34 11.88
CA ARG A 129 13.87 8.99 10.71
C ARG A 129 15.38 8.80 10.68
N ASP A 130 16.05 8.95 11.83
CA ASP A 130 17.49 8.74 11.96
C ASP A 130 17.89 7.28 11.72
N TYR A 131 17.09 6.34 12.23
CA TYR A 131 17.30 4.91 12.03
C TYR A 131 17.04 4.44 10.60
N ARG A 132 16.15 5.12 9.86
CA ARG A 132 15.84 4.75 8.49
C ARG A 132 17.00 4.90 7.51
N GLY A 133 17.93 5.81 7.78
CA GLY A 133 19.02 6.16 6.89
C GLY A 133 18.58 7.07 5.73
N THR A 134 19.40 7.10 4.67
CA THR A 134 19.19 7.95 3.49
C THR A 134 19.24 7.11 2.21
N LEU A 135 19.02 7.73 1.04
CA LEU A 135 19.15 7.05 -0.25
C LEU A 135 20.57 6.52 -0.52
N THR A 136 21.56 7.05 0.18
CA THR A 136 22.99 6.71 0.01
C THR A 136 23.63 6.07 1.24
N SER A 137 22.92 6.01 2.34
CA SER A 137 23.42 5.43 3.60
C SER A 137 22.40 4.41 4.13
N PRO A 138 22.83 3.17 4.43
CA PRO A 138 21.91 2.16 4.94
C PRO A 138 21.29 2.57 6.27
N GLY A 139 20.08 2.09 6.51
CA GLY A 139 19.40 2.25 7.79
C GLY A 139 19.98 1.34 8.88
N LYS A 140 19.51 1.53 10.10
CA LYS A 140 19.90 0.76 11.29
C LYS A 140 18.69 0.01 11.83
N ASN A 141 18.93 -1.16 12.40
CA ASN A 141 17.89 -1.89 13.12
C ASN A 141 17.47 -1.11 14.38
N SER A 142 16.16 -1.05 14.61
CA SER A 142 15.62 -0.53 15.86
C SER A 142 16.05 -1.41 17.05
N PRO A 143 16.32 -0.84 18.23
CA PRO A 143 16.62 -1.62 19.43
C PRO A 143 15.44 -2.50 19.87
N TYR A 144 14.24 -2.21 19.41
CA TYR A 144 13.02 -2.96 19.72
C TYR A 144 12.74 -4.12 18.74
N ARG A 145 13.55 -4.24 17.69
CA ARG A 145 13.35 -5.20 16.60
C ARG A 145 13.30 -6.65 17.06
N ASP A 146 14.03 -6.98 18.10
CA ASP A 146 14.21 -8.37 18.55
C ASP A 146 13.40 -8.70 19.82
N ARG A 147 12.33 -7.93 20.09
CA ARG A 147 11.33 -8.28 21.10
C ARG A 147 10.74 -9.66 20.82
N SER A 148 10.43 -10.40 21.88
CA SER A 148 9.79 -11.70 21.78
C SER A 148 8.39 -11.59 21.13
N ILE A 149 7.90 -12.69 20.59
CA ILE A 149 6.55 -12.77 20.01
C ILE A 149 5.52 -12.42 21.09
N ASP A 150 5.64 -13.00 22.29
CA ASP A 150 4.69 -12.75 23.39
C ASP A 150 4.66 -11.29 23.83
N GLU A 151 5.83 -10.63 23.91
CA GLU A 151 5.92 -9.20 24.23
C GLU A 151 5.26 -8.35 23.14
N ASN A 152 5.50 -8.65 21.86
CA ASN A 152 4.88 -7.95 20.75
C ASN A 152 3.34 -8.12 20.74
N HIS A 153 2.84 -9.32 21.05
CA HIS A 153 1.40 -9.56 21.19
C HIS A 153 0.78 -8.72 22.31
N ALA A 154 1.41 -8.73 23.50
CA ALA A 154 0.91 -7.96 24.64
C ALA A 154 0.89 -6.44 24.32
N LEU A 155 1.97 -5.92 23.76
CA LEU A 155 2.05 -4.51 23.37
C LEU A 155 1.06 -4.14 22.27
N PHE A 156 0.89 -4.99 21.24
CA PHE A 156 -0.02 -4.72 20.15
C PHE A 156 -1.50 -4.79 20.60
N ALA A 157 -1.83 -5.68 21.54
CA ALA A 157 -3.14 -5.71 22.16
C ALA A 157 -3.40 -4.45 23.00
N ALA A 158 -2.41 -3.99 23.78
CA ALA A 158 -2.48 -2.76 24.56
C ALA A 158 -2.60 -1.50 23.68
N MET A 159 -1.92 -1.47 22.51
CA MET A 159 -2.13 -0.42 21.49
C MET A 159 -3.58 -0.38 21.01
N LYS A 160 -4.17 -1.52 20.68
CA LYS A 160 -5.59 -1.61 20.28
C LYS A 160 -6.54 -1.17 21.39
N ALA A 161 -6.20 -1.41 22.65
CA ALA A 161 -6.97 -1.00 23.82
C ALA A 161 -6.86 0.50 24.13
N GLY A 162 -5.97 1.25 23.44
CA GLY A 162 -5.74 2.68 23.71
C GLY A 162 -4.97 2.95 25.00
N GLU A 163 -4.13 2.01 25.46
CA GLU A 163 -3.37 2.15 26.70
C GLU A 163 -2.13 3.05 26.56
N PHE A 164 -1.83 3.50 25.35
CA PHE A 164 -0.67 4.32 25.03
C PHE A 164 -1.07 5.62 24.38
N GLU A 165 -0.26 6.65 24.53
CA GLU A 165 -0.42 7.91 23.82
C GLU A 165 -0.25 7.70 22.30
N ASP A 166 -1.02 8.43 21.50
CA ASP A 166 -0.97 8.38 20.04
C ASP A 166 0.45 8.66 19.53
N GLY A 167 0.89 7.86 18.58
CA GLY A 167 2.23 7.97 18.00
C GLY A 167 3.38 7.49 18.88
N SER A 168 3.14 7.11 20.14
CA SER A 168 4.21 6.60 21.03
C SER A 168 4.72 5.21 20.65
N ARG A 169 3.90 4.44 19.93
CA ARG A 169 4.23 3.09 19.45
C ARG A 169 3.66 2.85 18.07
N VAL A 170 4.41 2.10 17.26
CA VAL A 170 3.99 1.70 15.92
C VAL A 170 4.35 0.23 15.67
N LEU A 171 3.51 -0.49 14.92
CA LEU A 171 3.86 -1.81 14.42
C LEU A 171 4.74 -1.67 13.18
N ARG A 172 5.87 -2.36 13.13
CA ARG A 172 6.83 -2.32 12.02
C ARG A 172 7.10 -3.71 11.47
N ALA A 173 7.23 -3.80 10.15
CA ALA A 173 7.72 -5.01 9.50
C ALA A 173 9.24 -5.18 9.75
N LYS A 174 9.68 -6.44 9.92
CA LYS A 174 11.12 -6.80 10.01
C LYS A 174 11.73 -6.89 8.61
N ILE A 175 11.89 -5.76 7.95
CA ILE A 175 12.57 -5.66 6.65
C ILE A 175 14.09 -5.54 6.82
N ASP A 176 14.84 -5.79 5.75
CA ASP A 176 16.28 -5.53 5.72
C ASP A 176 16.53 -4.02 5.60
N MET A 177 16.99 -3.39 6.68
CA MET A 177 17.28 -1.96 6.73
C MET A 177 18.51 -1.55 5.93
N ALA A 178 19.33 -2.50 5.48
CA ALA A 178 20.48 -2.27 4.61
C ALA A 178 20.19 -2.58 3.13
N SER A 179 18.96 -2.96 2.80
CA SER A 179 18.58 -3.26 1.42
C SER A 179 18.81 -2.06 0.50
N PRO A 180 19.45 -2.26 -0.68
CA PRO A 180 19.58 -1.21 -1.67
C PRO A 180 18.25 -0.86 -2.37
N ALA A 181 17.21 -1.64 -2.16
CA ALA A 181 15.88 -1.37 -2.69
C ALA A 181 15.22 -0.24 -1.89
N VAL A 182 15.26 0.97 -2.42
CA VAL A 182 14.68 2.19 -1.81
C VAL A 182 13.21 1.97 -1.39
N SER A 183 12.45 1.19 -2.14
CA SER A 183 11.08 0.85 -1.81
C SER A 183 10.92 0.11 -0.48
N TYR A 184 11.92 -0.62 -0.01
CA TYR A 184 11.87 -1.30 1.30
C TYR A 184 12.13 -0.36 2.47
N THR A 185 13.06 0.56 2.32
CA THR A 185 13.55 1.39 3.43
C THR A 185 12.87 2.76 3.49
N HIS A 186 12.30 3.22 2.39
CA HIS A 186 11.72 4.56 2.22
C HIS A 186 10.24 4.59 1.85
N LEU A 187 9.58 3.43 1.74
CA LEU A 187 8.11 3.40 1.69
C LEU A 187 7.56 4.01 2.98
N ARG A 188 6.86 5.11 2.84
CA ARG A 188 5.95 5.55 3.88
C ARG A 188 4.76 4.61 3.85
N ALA A 189 4.51 3.93 4.95
CA ALA A 189 3.18 3.41 5.20
C ALA A 189 2.28 4.62 5.40
N HIS A 190 1.43 4.93 4.45
CA HIS A 190 0.44 6.00 4.57
C HIS A 190 -0.57 5.73 5.69
N GLU A 191 -0.63 4.49 6.14
CA GLU A 191 -1.66 4.00 7.05
C GLU A 191 -1.30 4.16 8.53
N THR A 192 -0.14 4.67 8.88
CA THR A 192 0.32 4.69 10.28
C THR A 192 0.59 6.07 10.85
N GLU A 193 0.30 7.12 10.14
CA GLU A 193 0.16 8.44 10.74
C GLU A 193 -1.29 8.57 11.28
N ALA A 194 -1.55 7.87 12.40
CA ALA A 194 -2.62 8.32 13.28
C ALA A 194 -2.19 9.68 13.83
N TYR A 195 -2.91 10.71 13.45
CA TYR A 195 -2.86 12.02 14.07
C TYR A 195 -3.69 12.01 15.33
#